data_57f62983b618056d1486931f80af68dd
#
_entry.id   57f62983b618056d1486931f80af68dd
#
_cell.length_a   1.000
_cell.length_b   1.000
_cell.length_c   1.000
_cell.angle_alpha   90.00
_cell.angle_beta   90.00
_cell.angle_gamma   90.00
#
_symmetry.space_group_name_H-M   'P 1'
#
loop_
_entity.id
_entity.type
_entity.pdbx_description
1 polymer ?
#
loop_
_entity_poly.entity_id
_entity_poly.type
_entity_poly.pdbx_seq_one_letter_code
_entity_poly.pdbx_strand_id
1 'polypeptide(L)'
;MNVWHDIDPAEITPTDFTAVIEIPKGSNCKYELDKKNGMRRLDRVLYTATHYPANYGFIPRTYADDGDPLDVLVLCAEPIFPMTLVQVYPIGCMRMYDGGKLDDKIIAVPFSDPSYHGIKSIDELPAHIFDEIMHFFTVYKQLENKQTAVKELFDRKEAEEIIQMCIDQYTAKFVNKTEE
;
A
#
# COMPACT_ATOMS: atom_id res chain seq x y z
N MET A 1 -5.46 -11.71 -17.26
CA MET A 1 -4.38 -11.43 -16.26
C MET A 1 -5.03 -10.70 -15.08
N ASN A 2 -4.83 -11.23 -13.88
CA ASN A 2 -5.23 -10.58 -12.64
C ASN A 2 -3.95 -10.25 -11.85
N VAL A 3 -3.56 -9.00 -11.82
CA VAL A 3 -2.31 -8.56 -11.19
C VAL A 3 -2.20 -8.88 -9.69
N TRP A 4 -3.31 -9.19 -9.01
CA TRP A 4 -3.27 -9.69 -7.63
C TRP A 4 -2.71 -11.11 -7.55
N HIS A 5 -3.02 -11.97 -8.54
CA HIS A 5 -2.74 -13.40 -8.50
C HIS A 5 -1.66 -13.86 -9.47
N ASP A 6 -1.46 -13.14 -10.58
CA ASP A 6 -0.65 -13.61 -11.71
C ASP A 6 0.82 -13.13 -11.67
N ILE A 7 1.19 -12.26 -10.72
CA ILE A 7 2.60 -11.86 -10.50
C ILE A 7 3.39 -13.06 -10.00
N ASP A 8 4.63 -13.22 -10.48
CA ASP A 8 5.50 -14.31 -10.06
C ASP A 8 5.71 -14.28 -8.52
N PRO A 9 5.44 -15.40 -7.81
CA PRO A 9 5.71 -15.46 -6.37
C PRO A 9 7.15 -15.09 -5.98
N ALA A 10 8.12 -15.35 -6.85
CA ALA A 10 9.52 -15.00 -6.62
C ALA A 10 9.78 -13.49 -6.54
N GLU A 11 8.87 -12.67 -7.08
CA GLU A 11 8.93 -11.21 -7.00
C GLU A 11 8.33 -10.62 -5.72
N ILE A 12 7.79 -11.45 -4.83
CA ILE A 12 7.09 -11.01 -3.62
C ILE A 12 7.75 -11.65 -2.41
N THR A 13 8.62 -10.89 -1.76
CA THR A 13 9.27 -11.27 -0.51
C THR A 13 9.03 -10.19 0.56
N PRO A 14 9.20 -10.48 1.85
CA PRO A 14 9.03 -9.44 2.88
C PRO A 14 10.08 -8.33 2.82
N THR A 15 11.25 -8.59 2.24
CA THR A 15 12.38 -7.64 2.19
C THR A 15 12.42 -6.79 0.94
N ASP A 16 11.82 -7.28 -0.15
CA ASP A 16 11.64 -6.58 -1.43
C ASP A 16 10.48 -7.20 -2.21
N PHE A 17 9.77 -6.39 -2.96
CA PHE A 17 8.59 -6.85 -3.69
C PHE A 17 8.23 -5.94 -4.87
N THR A 18 7.50 -6.50 -5.81
CA THR A 18 6.81 -5.73 -6.85
C THR A 18 5.51 -5.17 -6.29
N ALA A 19 5.37 -3.85 -6.24
CA ALA A 19 4.13 -3.15 -5.93
C ALA A 19 3.35 -2.82 -7.21
N VAL A 20 2.02 -2.84 -7.15
CA VAL A 20 1.12 -2.36 -8.21
C VAL A 20 0.57 -1.00 -7.79
N ILE A 21 0.86 0.05 -8.53
CA ILE A 21 0.35 1.39 -8.24
C ILE A 21 -1.09 1.51 -8.75
N GLU A 22 -2.00 1.94 -7.88
CA GLU A 22 -3.40 2.24 -8.23
C GLU A 22 -3.64 3.74 -8.35
N ILE A 23 -3.03 4.54 -7.46
CA ILE A 23 -3.29 5.97 -7.31
C ILE A 23 -1.96 6.72 -7.33
N PRO A 24 -1.75 7.64 -8.28
CA PRO A 24 -0.54 8.44 -8.30
C PRO A 24 -0.52 9.47 -7.17
N LYS A 25 0.67 9.80 -6.68
CA LYS A 25 0.89 10.96 -5.81
C LYS A 25 0.24 12.21 -6.41
N GLY A 26 -0.45 12.99 -5.58
CA GLY A 26 -1.13 14.21 -5.99
C GLY A 26 -2.53 14.00 -6.57
N SER A 27 -3.03 12.76 -6.66
CA SER A 27 -4.40 12.47 -7.10
C SER A 27 -5.41 12.81 -6.01
N ASN A 28 -6.56 13.32 -6.43
CA ASN A 28 -7.78 13.45 -5.62
C ASN A 28 -8.80 12.34 -5.95
N CYS A 29 -8.50 11.50 -6.94
CA CYS A 29 -9.33 10.36 -7.32
C CYS A 29 -8.85 9.09 -6.61
N LYS A 30 -9.77 8.36 -5.98
CA LYS A 30 -9.52 7.01 -5.47
C LYS A 30 -9.84 5.99 -6.55
N TYR A 31 -8.86 5.19 -6.90
CA TYR A 31 -8.99 4.06 -7.81
C TYR A 31 -8.76 2.76 -7.04
N GLU A 32 -9.39 1.70 -7.51
CA GLU A 32 -9.27 0.35 -6.96
C GLU A 32 -9.13 -0.69 -8.08
N LEU A 33 -8.43 -1.77 -7.80
CA LEU A 33 -8.43 -2.95 -8.67
C LEU A 33 -9.81 -3.61 -8.65
N ASP A 34 -10.44 -3.76 -9.81
CA ASP A 34 -11.60 -4.64 -9.95
C ASP A 34 -11.11 -6.09 -9.93
N LYS A 35 -11.32 -6.78 -8.81
CA LYS A 35 -10.84 -8.15 -8.56
C LYS A 35 -11.37 -9.19 -9.55
N LYS A 36 -12.48 -8.89 -10.26
CA LYS A 36 -13.12 -9.82 -11.20
C LYS A 36 -12.47 -9.79 -12.57
N ASN A 37 -12.11 -8.60 -13.04
CA ASN A 37 -11.62 -8.42 -14.41
C ASN A 37 -10.17 -7.89 -14.50
N GLY A 38 -9.55 -7.55 -13.35
CA GLY A 38 -8.18 -7.04 -13.27
C GLY A 38 -8.02 -5.61 -13.79
N MET A 39 -9.12 -4.91 -14.08
CA MET A 39 -9.11 -3.52 -14.52
C MET A 39 -9.14 -2.56 -13.33
N ARG A 40 -8.70 -1.33 -13.56
CA ARG A 40 -8.84 -0.26 -12.59
C ARG A 40 -10.21 0.37 -12.67
N ARG A 41 -10.86 0.53 -11.52
CA ARG A 41 -12.15 1.19 -11.36
C ARG A 41 -11.97 2.51 -10.60
N LEU A 42 -12.63 3.58 -11.07
CA LEU A 42 -12.79 4.77 -10.24
C LEU A 42 -13.82 4.44 -9.14
N ASP A 43 -13.36 4.40 -7.89
CA ASP A 43 -14.23 4.24 -6.74
C ASP A 43 -14.96 5.57 -6.47
N ARG A 44 -14.21 6.65 -6.26
CA ARG A 44 -14.76 8.00 -6.11
C ARG A 44 -13.70 9.10 -6.27
N VAL A 45 -14.16 10.32 -6.45
CA VAL A 45 -13.37 11.52 -6.17
C VAL A 45 -13.49 11.80 -4.67
N LEU A 46 -12.38 12.07 -3.98
CA LEU A 46 -12.39 12.38 -2.55
C LEU A 46 -13.31 13.58 -2.28
N TYR A 47 -14.08 13.52 -1.21
CA TYR A 47 -15.00 14.60 -0.83
C TYR A 47 -14.26 15.78 -0.20
N THR A 48 -13.07 15.56 0.36
CA THR A 48 -12.17 16.60 0.86
C THR A 48 -11.31 17.15 -0.25
N ALA A 49 -10.70 18.31 -0.05
CA ALA A 49 -9.72 18.89 -0.98
C ALA A 49 -8.31 18.26 -0.83
N THR A 50 -8.19 17.17 -0.10
CA THR A 50 -6.92 16.46 0.10
C THR A 50 -6.53 15.66 -1.14
N HIS A 51 -5.22 15.47 -1.30
CA HIS A 51 -4.61 14.71 -2.39
C HIS A 51 -3.72 13.64 -1.79
N TYR A 52 -3.61 12.49 -2.43
CA TYR A 52 -2.74 11.40 -1.98
C TYR A 52 -1.29 11.91 -1.84
N PRO A 53 -0.67 11.79 -0.65
CA PRO A 53 0.65 12.36 -0.39
C PRO A 53 1.80 11.53 -0.98
N ALA A 54 1.54 10.28 -1.34
CA ALA A 54 2.47 9.35 -1.97
C ALA A 54 1.76 8.55 -3.06
N ASN A 55 2.53 7.83 -3.88
CA ASN A 55 1.94 6.84 -4.77
C ASN A 55 1.36 5.71 -3.92
N TYR A 56 0.12 5.35 -4.18
CA TYR A 56 -0.61 4.37 -3.40
C TYR A 56 -0.96 3.16 -4.25
N GLY A 57 -0.88 1.99 -3.68
CA GLY A 57 -1.20 0.75 -4.35
C GLY A 57 -1.20 -0.42 -3.41
N PHE A 58 -0.94 -1.60 -3.92
CA PHE A 58 -0.96 -2.84 -3.14
C PHE A 58 0.20 -3.76 -3.49
N ILE A 59 0.43 -4.74 -2.62
CA ILE A 59 1.41 -5.81 -2.80
C ILE A 59 0.66 -7.04 -3.35
N PRO A 60 0.95 -7.49 -4.57
CA PRO A 60 0.38 -8.73 -5.11
C PRO A 60 0.64 -9.94 -4.20
N ARG A 61 -0.21 -10.96 -4.30
CA ARG A 61 -0.07 -12.21 -3.55
C ARG A 61 0.01 -12.04 -2.03
N THR A 62 -0.62 -10.98 -1.53
CA THR A 62 -0.87 -10.75 -0.10
C THR A 62 -2.36 -10.74 0.18
N TYR A 63 -2.74 -11.03 1.43
CA TYR A 63 -4.12 -11.01 1.88
C TYR A 63 -4.18 -10.46 3.30
N ALA A 64 -4.81 -9.30 3.47
CA ALA A 64 -4.94 -8.60 4.73
C ALA A 64 -6.28 -8.92 5.43
N ASP A 65 -6.45 -8.46 6.66
CA ASP A 65 -7.61 -8.79 7.52
C ASP A 65 -8.94 -8.22 7.00
N ASP A 66 -8.90 -7.18 6.19
CA ASP A 66 -10.08 -6.60 5.52
C ASP A 66 -10.56 -7.42 4.31
N GLY A 67 -9.77 -8.39 3.87
CA GLY A 67 -10.06 -9.26 2.73
C GLY A 67 -9.50 -8.76 1.40
N ASP A 68 -8.60 -7.78 1.44
CA ASP A 68 -7.95 -7.15 0.30
C ASP A 68 -6.44 -7.42 0.31
N PRO A 69 -5.72 -7.18 -0.81
CA PRO A 69 -4.27 -7.20 -0.80
C PRO A 69 -3.72 -6.11 0.15
N LEU A 70 -2.54 -6.35 0.73
CA LEU A 70 -1.89 -5.42 1.64
C LEU A 70 -1.52 -4.11 0.92
N ASP A 71 -1.94 -3.00 1.48
CA ASP A 71 -1.70 -1.66 0.95
C ASP A 71 -0.24 -1.22 1.08
N VAL A 72 0.24 -0.46 0.11
CA VAL A 72 1.58 0.14 0.12
C VAL A 72 1.56 1.61 -0.33
N LEU A 73 2.31 2.43 0.40
CA LEU A 73 2.67 3.80 0.04
C LEU A 73 4.09 3.79 -0.52
N VAL A 74 4.24 4.10 -1.79
CA VAL A 74 5.55 4.18 -2.45
C VAL A 74 6.00 5.63 -2.49
N LEU A 75 7.00 5.94 -1.65
CA LEU A 75 7.65 7.25 -1.62
C LEU A 75 8.58 7.36 -2.82
N CYS A 76 8.25 8.26 -3.72
CA CYS A 76 8.98 8.51 -4.96
C CYS A 76 9.00 10.00 -5.25
N ALA A 77 10.05 10.47 -5.93
CA ALA A 77 10.16 11.87 -6.34
C ALA A 77 8.99 12.29 -7.25
N GLU A 78 8.55 11.38 -8.13
CA GLU A 78 7.54 11.63 -9.15
C GLU A 78 6.24 10.83 -8.91
N PRO A 79 5.11 11.32 -9.43
CA PRO A 79 3.90 10.53 -9.52
C PRO A 79 4.08 9.39 -10.53
N ILE A 80 3.70 8.18 -10.14
CA ILE A 80 3.80 6.96 -10.96
C ILE A 80 2.43 6.67 -11.57
N PHE A 81 2.39 6.40 -12.87
CA PHE A 81 1.14 6.07 -13.55
C PHE A 81 0.47 4.82 -12.93
N PRO A 82 -0.86 4.82 -12.81
CA PRO A 82 -1.60 3.66 -12.34
C PRO A 82 -1.38 2.41 -13.20
N MET A 83 -1.47 1.24 -12.58
CA MET A 83 -1.17 -0.08 -13.16
C MET A 83 0.31 -0.28 -13.53
N THR A 84 1.20 0.53 -12.98
CA THR A 84 2.64 0.34 -13.11
C THR A 84 3.13 -0.63 -12.04
N LEU A 85 3.96 -1.58 -12.45
CA LEU A 85 4.72 -2.46 -11.56
C LEU A 85 6.00 -1.75 -11.13
N VAL A 86 6.24 -1.68 -9.83
CA VAL A 86 7.40 -1.00 -9.26
C VAL A 86 8.12 -1.92 -8.29
N GLN A 87 9.39 -2.20 -8.53
CA GLN A 87 10.22 -2.93 -7.59
C GLN A 87 10.62 -2.01 -6.43
N VAL A 88 10.23 -2.40 -5.22
CA VAL A 88 10.38 -1.60 -4.00
C VAL A 88 10.87 -2.44 -2.83
N TYR A 89 11.35 -1.79 -1.78
CA TYR A 89 11.64 -2.41 -0.49
C TYR A 89 11.02 -1.59 0.65
N PRO A 90 10.58 -2.24 1.75
CA PRO A 90 9.93 -1.56 2.86
C PRO A 90 10.94 -0.77 3.69
N ILE A 91 10.52 0.37 4.23
CA ILE A 91 11.27 1.18 5.18
C ILE A 91 10.51 1.37 6.50
N GLY A 92 9.23 1.02 6.53
CA GLY A 92 8.35 1.10 7.70
C GLY A 92 6.91 0.77 7.36
N CYS A 93 6.04 0.96 8.33
CA CYS A 93 4.61 0.73 8.22
C CYS A 93 3.84 1.78 9.02
N MET A 94 2.68 2.19 8.52
CA MET A 94 1.71 3.00 9.24
C MET A 94 0.52 2.13 9.64
N ARG A 95 0.22 2.07 10.93
CA ARG A 95 -0.96 1.39 11.45
C ARG A 95 -2.14 2.34 11.56
N MET A 96 -3.26 1.94 10.98
CA MET A 96 -4.50 2.66 11.14
C MET A 96 -5.69 1.71 11.27
N TYR A 97 -6.84 2.28 11.62
CA TYR A 97 -8.13 1.59 11.64
C TYR A 97 -9.11 2.33 10.72
N ASP A 98 -9.79 1.57 9.87
CA ASP A 98 -10.86 2.07 9.01
C ASP A 98 -12.17 1.33 9.36
N GLY A 99 -13.15 2.08 9.83
CA GLY A 99 -14.41 1.46 10.29
C GLY A 99 -14.22 0.42 11.41
N GLY A 100 -13.18 0.57 12.23
CA GLY A 100 -12.85 -0.34 13.32
C GLY A 100 -12.03 -1.58 12.91
N LYS A 101 -11.72 -1.77 11.63
CA LYS A 101 -10.84 -2.84 11.13
C LYS A 101 -9.41 -2.34 11.02
N LEU A 102 -8.47 -3.25 11.29
CA LEU A 102 -7.04 -3.00 11.08
C LEU A 102 -6.78 -2.78 9.58
N ASP A 103 -6.02 -1.75 9.27
CA ASP A 103 -5.72 -1.32 7.91
C ASP A 103 -4.27 -0.79 7.87
N ASP A 104 -3.31 -1.73 7.98
CA ASP A 104 -1.88 -1.40 7.94
C ASP A 104 -1.47 -1.02 6.51
N LYS A 105 -0.60 -0.02 6.39
CA LYS A 105 -0.06 0.46 5.12
C LYS A 105 1.45 0.42 5.15
N ILE A 106 2.04 -0.40 4.31
CA ILE A 106 3.50 -0.48 4.17
C ILE A 106 4.01 0.83 3.57
N ILE A 107 5.13 1.31 4.06
CA ILE A 107 5.86 2.45 3.51
C ILE A 107 7.12 1.91 2.84
N ALA A 108 7.24 2.13 1.54
CA ALA A 108 8.31 1.57 0.73
C ALA A 108 8.93 2.61 -0.19
N VAL A 109 10.14 2.32 -0.69
CA VAL A 109 10.86 3.16 -1.65
C VAL A 109 11.32 2.32 -2.84
N PRO A 110 11.30 2.90 -4.07
CA PRO A 110 11.72 2.17 -5.27
C PRO A 110 13.24 2.06 -5.37
N PHE A 111 13.72 0.93 -5.86
CA PHE A 111 15.15 0.75 -6.18
C PHE A 111 15.63 1.70 -7.28
N SER A 112 14.73 2.10 -8.16
CA SER A 112 15.05 2.90 -9.37
C SER A 112 14.99 4.41 -9.17
N ASP A 113 14.60 4.91 -7.97
CA ASP A 113 14.58 6.35 -7.69
C ASP A 113 15.88 6.77 -6.99
N PRO A 114 16.77 7.53 -7.67
CA PRO A 114 18.03 7.97 -7.07
C PRO A 114 17.86 8.91 -5.87
N SER A 115 16.70 9.55 -5.72
CA SER A 115 16.41 10.44 -4.58
C SER A 115 16.05 9.69 -3.32
N TYR A 116 15.55 8.46 -3.43
CA TYR A 116 15.10 7.62 -2.31
C TYR A 116 15.90 6.34 -2.16
N HIS A 117 16.57 5.88 -3.23
CA HIS A 117 17.40 4.67 -3.16
C HIS A 117 18.50 4.80 -2.10
N GLY A 118 18.57 3.81 -1.22
CA GLY A 118 19.56 3.79 -0.12
C GLY A 118 18.96 4.17 1.24
N ILE A 119 17.77 4.78 1.29
CA ILE A 119 17.04 5.00 2.54
C ILE A 119 16.56 3.65 3.08
N LYS A 120 16.87 3.36 4.35
CA LYS A 120 16.59 2.05 4.96
C LYS A 120 15.58 2.11 6.10
N SER A 121 15.30 3.31 6.60
CA SER A 121 14.40 3.55 7.73
C SER A 121 13.60 4.83 7.51
N ILE A 122 12.41 4.86 8.09
CA ILE A 122 11.59 6.08 8.15
C ILE A 122 12.32 7.22 8.87
N ASP A 123 13.21 6.90 9.81
CA ASP A 123 13.97 7.91 10.59
C ASP A 123 15.02 8.66 9.75
N GLU A 124 15.35 8.17 8.57
CA GLU A 124 16.28 8.85 7.63
C GLU A 124 15.59 9.93 6.80
N LEU A 125 14.27 10.02 6.88
CA LEU A 125 13.45 11.00 6.16
C LEU A 125 12.96 12.12 7.09
N PRO A 126 12.68 13.33 6.54
CA PRO A 126 12.05 14.39 7.31
C PRO A 126 10.72 13.92 7.93
N ALA A 127 10.55 14.12 9.23
CA ALA A 127 9.33 13.72 9.96
C ALA A 127 8.05 14.28 9.34
N HIS A 128 8.13 15.48 8.76
CA HIS A 128 6.99 16.15 8.11
C HIS A 128 6.36 15.33 6.97
N ILE A 129 7.14 14.48 6.27
CA ILE A 129 6.58 13.56 5.25
C ILE A 129 5.55 12.62 5.87
N PHE A 130 5.85 12.09 7.04
CA PHE A 130 4.96 11.19 7.77
C PHE A 130 3.81 11.93 8.44
N ASP A 131 4.03 13.16 8.91
CA ASP A 131 2.97 14.03 9.42
C ASP A 131 1.90 14.29 8.34
N GLU A 132 2.31 14.58 7.12
CA GLU A 132 1.40 14.76 5.98
C GLU A 132 0.63 13.46 5.64
N ILE A 133 1.33 12.32 5.62
CA ILE A 133 0.70 11.00 5.36
C ILE A 133 -0.33 10.69 6.45
N MET A 134 0.03 10.79 7.71
CA MET A 134 -0.88 10.52 8.83
C MET A 134 -2.06 11.49 8.84
N HIS A 135 -1.83 12.77 8.55
CA HIS A 135 -2.90 13.77 8.44
C HIS A 135 -3.86 13.42 7.31
N PHE A 136 -3.35 13.08 6.12
CA PHE A 136 -4.19 12.69 4.98
C PHE A 136 -5.14 11.55 5.36
N PHE A 137 -4.64 10.44 5.90
CA PHE A 137 -5.44 9.28 6.27
C PHE A 137 -6.38 9.53 7.47
N THR A 138 -6.12 10.56 8.27
CA THR A 138 -7.01 10.99 9.34
C THR A 138 -8.23 11.75 8.79
N VAL A 139 -8.06 12.54 7.73
CA VAL A 139 -9.11 13.48 7.28
C VAL A 139 -9.78 13.10 5.96
N TYR A 140 -9.19 12.26 5.12
CA TYR A 140 -9.64 12.04 3.74
C TYR A 140 -11.07 11.49 3.59
N LYS A 141 -11.61 10.84 4.64
CA LYS A 141 -12.99 10.32 4.70
C LYS A 141 -13.93 11.15 5.58
N GLN A 142 -13.49 12.25 6.18
CA GLN A 142 -14.31 13.02 7.14
C GLN A 142 -15.62 13.52 6.54
N LEU A 143 -15.59 14.07 5.33
CA LEU A 143 -16.81 14.57 4.66
C LEU A 143 -17.72 13.44 4.14
N GLU A 144 -17.28 12.21 4.21
CA GLU A 144 -18.09 11.01 3.92
C GLU A 144 -18.75 10.44 5.18
N ASN A 145 -18.59 11.11 6.33
CA ASN A 145 -19.06 10.66 7.65
C ASN A 145 -18.49 9.28 8.05
N LYS A 146 -17.29 8.95 7.58
CA LYS A 146 -16.54 7.74 7.94
C LYS A 146 -15.40 8.11 8.87
N GLN A 147 -15.16 7.25 9.87
CA GLN A 147 -14.09 7.46 10.84
C GLN A 147 -12.89 6.58 10.49
N THR A 148 -11.74 7.23 10.45
CA THR A 148 -10.44 6.59 10.37
C THR A 148 -9.60 7.02 11.57
N ALA A 149 -8.75 6.14 12.07
CA ALA A 149 -7.87 6.44 13.20
C ALA A 149 -6.46 5.96 12.88
N VAL A 150 -5.58 6.90 12.56
CA VAL A 150 -4.14 6.62 12.46
C VAL A 150 -3.58 6.48 13.88
N LYS A 151 -2.79 5.45 14.13
CA LYS A 151 -2.26 5.13 15.46
C LYS A 151 -0.78 5.44 15.59
N GLU A 152 0.05 4.78 14.81
CA GLU A 152 1.49 4.87 14.95
C GLU A 152 2.23 4.44 13.69
N LEU A 153 3.50 4.78 13.65
CA LEU A 153 4.45 4.33 12.66
C LEU A 153 5.34 3.24 13.28
N PHE A 154 5.66 2.24 12.49
CA PHE A 154 6.55 1.15 12.84
C PHE A 154 7.77 1.14 11.92
N ASP A 155 8.83 0.53 12.39
CA ASP A 155 10.06 0.39 11.65
C ASP A 155 9.97 -0.64 10.50
N ARG A 156 11.07 -0.79 9.79
CA ARG A 156 11.20 -1.74 8.69
C ARG A 156 10.96 -3.19 9.12
N LYS A 157 11.45 -3.59 10.29
CA LYS A 157 11.34 -4.96 10.77
C LYS A 157 9.87 -5.35 10.97
N GLU A 158 9.08 -4.49 11.61
CA GLU A 158 7.65 -4.71 11.78
C GLU A 158 6.93 -4.77 10.41
N ALA A 159 7.32 -3.90 9.46
CA ALA A 159 6.77 -3.94 8.10
C ALA A 159 7.05 -5.29 7.40
N GLU A 160 8.27 -5.82 7.51
CA GLU A 160 8.64 -7.13 6.96
C GLU A 160 7.84 -8.28 7.59
N GLU A 161 7.58 -8.21 8.91
CA GLU A 161 6.75 -9.20 9.61
C GLU A 161 5.28 -9.16 9.15
N ILE A 162 4.72 -7.95 8.96
CA ILE A 162 3.35 -7.77 8.43
C ILE A 162 3.25 -8.30 6.99
N ILE A 163 4.22 -7.99 6.13
CA ILE A 163 4.24 -8.48 4.74
C ILE A 163 4.28 -10.01 4.73
N GLN A 164 5.15 -10.64 5.53
CA GLN A 164 5.25 -12.10 5.60
C GLN A 164 3.93 -12.72 6.07
N MET A 165 3.30 -12.16 7.09
CA MET A 165 1.99 -12.63 7.57
C MET A 165 0.93 -12.58 6.46
N CYS A 166 0.86 -11.49 5.70
CA CYS A 166 -0.10 -11.36 4.61
C CYS A 166 0.20 -12.27 3.40
N ILE A 167 1.48 -12.60 3.14
CA ILE A 167 1.87 -13.63 2.15
C ILE A 167 1.39 -15.01 2.61
N ASP A 168 1.58 -15.36 3.88
CA ASP A 168 1.16 -16.64 4.45
C ASP A 168 -0.37 -16.78 4.42
N GLN A 169 -1.10 -15.73 4.77
CA GLN A 169 -2.57 -15.69 4.68
C GLN A 169 -3.06 -15.86 3.24
N TYR A 170 -2.41 -15.22 2.27
CA TYR A 170 -2.71 -15.39 0.86
C TYR A 170 -2.49 -16.84 0.41
N THR A 171 -1.36 -17.42 0.77
CA THR A 171 -1.00 -18.80 0.41
C THR A 171 -2.01 -19.80 0.99
N ALA A 172 -2.38 -19.63 2.26
CA ALA A 172 -3.37 -20.48 2.91
C ALA A 172 -4.76 -20.37 2.25
N LYS A 173 -5.13 -19.17 1.77
CA LYS A 173 -6.45 -18.93 1.21
C LYS A 173 -6.59 -19.31 -0.27
N PHE A 174 -5.58 -19.03 -1.09
CA PHE A 174 -5.69 -19.10 -2.55
C PHE A 174 -4.83 -20.17 -3.19
N VAL A 175 -3.73 -20.60 -2.56
CA VAL A 175 -2.85 -21.62 -3.11
C VAL A 175 -3.21 -23.00 -2.56
N ASN A 176 -3.31 -23.16 -1.25
CA ASN A 176 -3.53 -24.45 -0.62
C ASN A 176 -4.98 -25.00 -0.75
N LYS A 177 -5.95 -24.18 -1.19
CA LYS A 177 -7.34 -24.60 -1.44
C LYS A 177 -7.60 -25.17 -2.83
N THR A 178 -6.60 -25.17 -3.71
CA THR A 178 -6.76 -25.69 -5.08
C THR A 178 -6.50 -27.20 -5.17
N GLU A 179 -6.23 -27.90 -4.04
CA GLU A 179 -5.95 -29.33 -3.99
C GLU A 179 -7.12 -30.17 -3.42
N GLU A 180 -8.30 -29.58 -3.22
CA GLU A 180 -9.56 -30.28 -2.93
C GLU A 180 -10.52 -30.18 -4.14
#